data_3a25c48764bffe4be6b6363194b4646f
#
_entry.id   3a25c48764bffe4be6b6363194b4646f
#
_cell.length_a   1.000
_cell.length_b   1.000
_cell.length_c   1.000
_cell.angle_alpha   90.00
_cell.angle_beta   90.00
_cell.angle_gamma   90.00
#
_symmetry.space_group_name_H-M   'P 1'
#
loop_
_entity.id
_entity.type
_entity.pdbx_description
1 polymer ?
#
loop_
_entity_poly.entity_id
_entity_poly.type
_entity_poly.pdbx_seq_one_letter_code
_entity_poly.pdbx_strand_id
1 'polypeptide(L)'
;SSMKVFDDAGFRQFEEWDVRIVPRDLLELLPGKAAQQQVWFRHRDPLPDDPVLHICALAYMSDLTLLGSAQVTHLDVREHLQVASLDHAMWFMRAFRADEWLLYDQSSPSASGGRALTQGKIFTQTGEMVAAVMQEGLTRFARGYHRQKQ
;
A
#
# COMPACT_ATOMS: atom_id res chain seq x y z
N SER A 1 10.66 20.40 -7.30
CA SER A 1 10.08 19.21 -7.94
C SER A 1 8.93 18.77 -7.07
N SER A 2 7.70 19.10 -7.47
CA SER A 2 6.47 18.77 -6.75
C SER A 2 6.21 17.27 -6.87
N MET A 3 6.37 16.59 -5.77
CA MET A 3 5.89 15.23 -5.58
C MET A 3 4.36 15.27 -5.76
N LYS A 4 3.84 14.58 -6.79
CA LYS A 4 2.40 14.55 -7.05
C LYS A 4 1.71 13.93 -5.83
N VAL A 5 1.02 14.75 -5.09
CA VAL A 5 -0.03 14.33 -4.16
C VAL A 5 -1.12 13.72 -5.02
N PHE A 6 -1.68 12.60 -4.61
CA PHE A 6 -2.83 12.01 -5.28
C PHE A 6 -3.94 13.05 -5.42
N ASP A 7 -4.26 13.39 -6.67
CA ASP A 7 -5.24 14.42 -6.98
C ASP A 7 -6.66 13.83 -6.93
N ASP A 8 -7.41 14.42 -6.13
CA ASP A 8 -8.84 14.69 -5.89
C ASP A 8 -9.98 13.75 -6.30
N ALA A 9 -9.85 12.76 -7.13
CA ALA A 9 -11.08 12.12 -7.67
C ALA A 9 -11.50 10.79 -7.02
N GLY A 10 -10.77 10.25 -6.03
CA GLY A 10 -11.07 8.90 -5.53
C GLY A 10 -10.73 8.56 -4.08
N PHE A 11 -10.10 9.43 -3.31
CA PHE A 11 -9.52 9.05 -2.03
C PHE A 11 -9.96 9.88 -0.82
N ARG A 12 -11.27 10.07 -0.62
CA ARG A 12 -11.81 10.61 0.63
C ARG A 12 -11.34 9.83 1.86
N GLN A 13 -11.02 8.56 1.70
CA GLN A 13 -10.47 7.71 2.77
C GLN A 13 -9.06 8.12 3.25
N PHE A 14 -8.37 9.01 2.54
CA PHE A 14 -7.08 9.55 2.96
C PHE A 14 -7.15 10.99 3.51
N GLU A 15 -8.33 11.55 3.75
CA GLU A 15 -8.47 12.95 4.24
C GLU A 15 -7.73 13.18 5.56
N GLU A 16 -7.65 12.17 6.42
CA GLU A 16 -6.95 12.24 7.71
C GLU A 16 -5.47 11.87 7.63
N TRP A 17 -4.99 11.49 6.44
CA TRP A 17 -3.63 11.01 6.22
C TRP A 17 -2.87 11.85 5.22
N ASP A 18 -1.60 12.11 5.51
CA ASP A 18 -0.63 12.55 4.51
C ASP A 18 0.00 11.31 3.87
N VAL A 19 -0.15 11.18 2.55
CA VAL A 19 0.34 10.02 1.79
C VAL A 19 1.21 10.48 0.63
N ARG A 20 2.40 9.91 0.49
CA ARG A 20 3.35 10.23 -0.57
C ARG A 20 3.92 8.95 -1.17
N ILE A 21 3.61 8.70 -2.44
CA ILE A 21 4.22 7.58 -3.16
C ILE A 21 5.62 7.98 -3.64
N VAL A 22 6.58 7.10 -3.41
CA VAL A 22 7.93 7.27 -3.94
C VAL A 22 7.90 7.04 -5.46
N PRO A 23 8.39 7.98 -6.28
CA PRO A 23 8.48 7.81 -7.73
C PRO A 23 9.29 6.57 -8.10
N ARG A 24 8.87 5.86 -9.14
CA ARG A 24 9.50 4.59 -9.56
C ARG A 24 10.97 4.70 -9.94
N ASP A 25 11.35 5.83 -10.50
CA ASP A 25 12.74 6.13 -10.86
C ASP A 25 13.68 6.29 -9.65
N LEU A 26 13.09 6.50 -8.45
CA LEU A 26 13.82 6.55 -7.19
C LEU A 26 13.84 5.23 -6.43
N LEU A 27 13.11 4.20 -6.91
CA LEU A 27 13.10 2.89 -6.30
C LEU A 27 14.30 2.07 -6.77
N GLU A 28 15.08 1.54 -5.84
CA GLU A 28 16.02 0.46 -6.13
C GLU A 28 15.22 -0.84 -6.31
N LEU A 29 14.85 -1.12 -7.55
CA LEU A 29 14.10 -2.33 -7.86
C LEU A 29 14.99 -3.56 -7.69
N LEU A 30 14.57 -4.46 -6.78
CA LEU A 30 15.29 -5.71 -6.57
C LEU A 30 15.02 -6.69 -7.73
N PRO A 31 16.04 -7.34 -8.28
CA PRO A 31 15.86 -8.34 -9.32
C PRO A 31 14.91 -9.47 -8.88
N GLY A 32 14.02 -9.90 -9.76
CA GLY A 32 13.09 -10.99 -9.50
C GLY A 32 11.84 -10.63 -8.70
N LYS A 33 11.68 -9.38 -8.26
CA LYS A 33 10.42 -8.90 -7.68
C LYS A 33 9.57 -8.23 -8.75
N ALA A 34 8.41 -8.80 -9.04
CA ALA A 34 7.55 -8.37 -10.13
C ALA A 34 6.93 -6.98 -9.93
N ALA A 35 6.55 -6.63 -8.70
CA ALA A 35 5.90 -5.36 -8.39
C ALA A 35 6.38 -4.85 -7.04
N GLN A 36 6.84 -3.61 -7.01
CA GLN A 36 7.30 -2.91 -5.81
C GLN A 36 6.74 -1.50 -5.78
N GLN A 37 6.37 -1.05 -4.59
CA GLN A 37 5.90 0.29 -4.34
C GLN A 37 6.36 0.72 -2.94
N GLN A 38 6.78 1.96 -2.79
CA GLN A 38 7.06 2.55 -1.49
C GLN A 38 6.17 3.75 -1.25
N VAL A 39 5.60 3.82 -0.06
CA VAL A 39 4.66 4.86 0.33
C VAL A 39 5.08 5.42 1.69
N TRP A 40 5.33 6.73 1.74
CA TRP A 40 5.42 7.45 2.99
C TRP A 40 4.02 7.87 3.43
N PHE A 41 3.69 7.67 4.69
CA PHE A 41 2.42 8.09 5.26
C PHE A 41 2.55 8.49 6.71
N ARG A 42 1.62 9.32 7.16
CA ARG A 42 1.39 9.66 8.56
C ARG A 42 -0.04 10.13 8.76
N HIS A 43 -0.58 9.95 9.95
CA HIS A 43 -1.81 10.65 10.32
C HIS A 43 -1.54 12.16 10.38
N ARG A 44 -2.43 12.96 9.82
CA ARG A 44 -2.22 14.40 9.63
C ARG A 44 -2.21 15.15 10.95
N ASP A 45 -3.14 14.79 11.84
CA ASP A 45 -3.27 15.42 13.16
C ASP A 45 -2.52 14.61 14.23
N PRO A 46 -2.01 15.26 15.28
CA PRO A 46 -1.45 14.57 16.42
C PRO A 46 -2.46 13.62 17.05
N LEU A 47 -2.02 12.40 17.35
CA LEU A 47 -2.82 11.39 18.04
C LEU A 47 -2.46 11.36 19.55
N PRO A 48 -3.40 10.97 20.43
CA PRO A 48 -3.10 10.72 21.83
C PRO A 48 -1.98 9.70 22.03
N ASP A 49 -1.29 9.76 23.17
CA ASP A 49 -0.20 8.83 23.54
C ASP A 49 -0.73 7.46 23.99
N ASP A 50 -1.68 6.91 23.24
CA ASP A 50 -2.24 5.58 23.46
C ASP A 50 -1.66 4.60 22.43
N PRO A 51 -0.86 3.61 22.84
CA PRO A 51 -0.25 2.64 21.92
C PRO A 51 -1.29 1.85 21.12
N VAL A 52 -2.44 1.55 21.71
CA VAL A 52 -3.52 0.82 21.01
C VAL A 52 -4.11 1.65 19.88
N LEU A 53 -4.28 2.95 20.09
CA LEU A 53 -4.78 3.84 19.04
C LEU A 53 -3.82 3.90 17.84
N HIS A 54 -2.51 3.98 18.09
CA HIS A 54 -1.51 3.97 17.02
C HIS A 54 -1.49 2.64 16.26
N ILE A 55 -1.64 1.51 16.96
CA ILE A 55 -1.78 0.18 16.34
C ILE A 55 -3.02 0.11 15.45
N CYS A 56 -4.18 0.54 15.94
CA CYS A 56 -5.42 0.55 15.17
C CYS A 56 -5.33 1.46 13.95
N ALA A 57 -4.74 2.65 14.10
CA ALA A 57 -4.53 3.58 12.99
C ALA A 57 -3.64 2.97 11.92
N LEU A 58 -2.53 2.33 12.30
CA LEU A 58 -1.64 1.66 11.35
C LEU A 58 -2.33 0.47 10.66
N ALA A 59 -3.09 -0.34 11.39
CA ALA A 59 -3.84 -1.45 10.80
C ALA A 59 -4.82 -0.97 9.73
N TYR A 60 -5.55 0.11 10.00
CA TYR A 60 -6.45 0.73 9.02
C TYR A 60 -5.68 1.21 7.78
N MET A 61 -4.62 1.98 7.99
CA MET A 61 -3.85 2.56 6.88
C MET A 61 -3.15 1.49 6.03
N SER A 62 -2.68 0.40 6.65
CA SER A 62 -1.95 -0.65 5.94
C SER A 62 -2.78 -1.36 4.88
N ASP A 63 -4.09 -1.45 5.05
CA ASP A 63 -5.00 -2.05 4.08
C ASP A 63 -5.24 -1.15 2.86
N LEU A 64 -5.23 0.17 3.04
CA LEU A 64 -5.64 1.12 2.00
C LEU A 64 -4.73 1.13 0.76
N THR A 65 -3.44 0.83 0.91
CA THR A 65 -2.47 0.96 -0.19
C THR A 65 -1.86 -0.36 -0.64
N LEU A 66 -1.95 -1.41 0.16
CA LEU A 66 -1.18 -2.64 -0.07
C LEU A 66 -1.56 -3.34 -1.38
N LEU A 67 -2.84 -3.47 -1.69
CA LEU A 67 -3.29 -4.08 -2.94
C LEU A 67 -2.91 -3.26 -4.19
N GLY A 68 -2.65 -1.97 -4.03
CA GLY A 68 -2.13 -1.14 -5.10
C GLY A 68 -0.79 -1.63 -5.65
N SER A 69 0.05 -2.24 -4.81
CA SER A 69 1.34 -2.79 -5.24
C SER A 69 1.20 -3.91 -6.27
N ALA A 70 0.15 -4.73 -6.19
CA ALA A 70 -0.14 -5.77 -7.16
C ALA A 70 -0.56 -5.21 -8.53
N GLN A 71 -1.06 -3.99 -8.58
CA GLN A 71 -1.53 -3.33 -9.80
C GLN A 71 -0.43 -2.55 -10.53
N VAL A 72 0.73 -2.35 -9.91
CA VAL A 72 1.84 -1.57 -10.49
C VAL A 72 2.32 -2.14 -11.81
N THR A 73 2.25 -3.45 -12.01
CA THR A 73 2.62 -4.12 -13.27
C THR A 73 1.52 -4.12 -14.33
N HIS A 74 0.32 -3.67 -13.98
CA HIS A 74 -0.87 -3.70 -14.85
C HIS A 74 -1.46 -2.30 -15.04
N LEU A 75 -0.61 -1.29 -15.18
CA LEU A 75 -1.05 0.12 -15.28
C LEU A 75 -1.94 0.39 -16.49
N ASP A 76 -1.74 -0.36 -17.58
CA ASP A 76 -2.50 -0.28 -18.82
C ASP A 76 -3.98 -0.70 -18.68
N VAL A 77 -4.27 -1.57 -17.73
CA VAL A 77 -5.63 -2.10 -17.49
C VAL A 77 -6.16 -1.79 -16.09
N ARG A 78 -5.42 -1.01 -15.30
CA ARG A 78 -5.73 -0.73 -13.90
C ARG A 78 -7.15 -0.17 -13.68
N GLU A 79 -7.59 0.70 -14.56
CA GLU A 79 -8.93 1.32 -14.49
C GLU A 79 -10.07 0.31 -14.67
N HIS A 80 -9.77 -0.86 -15.24
CA HIS A 80 -10.73 -1.93 -15.48
C HIS A 80 -10.63 -3.07 -14.48
N LEU A 81 -9.75 -2.95 -13.47
CA LEU A 81 -9.57 -3.96 -12.43
C LEU A 81 -10.43 -3.66 -11.20
N GLN A 82 -11.19 -4.65 -10.79
CA GLN A 82 -11.85 -4.68 -9.48
C GLN A 82 -10.97 -5.47 -8.50
N VAL A 83 -10.69 -4.89 -7.36
CA VAL A 83 -9.85 -5.49 -6.32
C VAL A 83 -10.64 -5.59 -5.02
N ALA A 84 -10.54 -6.74 -4.36
CA ALA A 84 -11.13 -6.97 -3.05
C ALA A 84 -10.17 -7.76 -2.17
N SER A 85 -10.00 -7.31 -0.93
CA SER A 85 -9.21 -8.03 0.07
C SER A 85 -9.92 -9.32 0.50
N LEU A 86 -9.16 -10.41 0.65
CA LEU A 86 -9.64 -11.69 1.20
C LEU A 86 -9.25 -11.85 2.66
N ASP A 87 -8.04 -11.44 3.00
CA ASP A 87 -7.48 -11.47 4.35
C ASP A 87 -6.48 -10.33 4.53
N HIS A 88 -6.08 -10.10 5.77
CA HIS A 88 -5.08 -9.10 6.13
C HIS A 88 -4.43 -9.49 7.45
N ALA A 89 -3.16 -9.80 7.43
CA ALA A 89 -2.40 -10.21 8.60
C ALA A 89 -1.29 -9.21 8.89
N MET A 90 -1.12 -8.88 10.17
CA MET A 90 -0.08 -7.97 10.63
C MET A 90 0.67 -8.52 11.83
N TRP A 91 1.97 -8.24 11.86
CA TRP A 91 2.85 -8.49 13.01
C TRP A 91 3.45 -7.17 13.44
N PHE A 92 3.24 -6.80 14.70
CA PHE A 92 3.79 -5.58 15.31
C PHE A 92 5.03 -5.95 16.12
N MET A 93 6.14 -5.28 15.87
CA MET A 93 7.44 -5.66 16.41
C MET A 93 7.99 -4.66 17.41
N ARG A 94 7.67 -3.37 17.25
CA ARG A 94 8.15 -2.27 18.09
C ARG A 94 7.07 -1.21 18.24
N ALA A 95 7.20 -0.40 19.30
CA ALA A 95 6.39 0.79 19.46
C ALA A 95 6.67 1.80 18.35
N PHE A 96 5.65 2.52 17.93
CA PHE A 96 5.71 3.55 16.89
C PHE A 96 4.59 4.58 17.12
N ARG A 97 4.67 5.68 16.37
CA ARG A 97 3.60 6.67 16.28
C ARG A 97 3.06 6.74 14.84
N ALA A 98 1.76 6.62 14.69
CA ALA A 98 1.11 6.71 13.38
C ALA A 98 0.98 8.16 12.87
N ASP A 99 1.19 9.16 13.73
CA ASP A 99 1.24 10.59 13.41
C ASP A 99 2.66 11.09 13.07
N GLU A 100 3.65 10.20 13.04
CA GLU A 100 4.98 10.42 12.50
C GLU A 100 5.14 9.73 11.14
N TRP A 101 6.06 10.21 10.30
CA TRP A 101 6.28 9.60 9.00
C TRP A 101 6.76 8.16 9.13
N LEU A 102 6.05 7.26 8.46
CA LEU A 102 6.37 5.85 8.32
C LEU A 102 6.54 5.51 6.85
N LEU A 103 7.52 4.68 6.53
CA LEU A 103 7.73 4.14 5.19
C LEU A 103 7.10 2.76 5.09
N TYR A 104 6.20 2.58 4.15
CA TYR A 104 5.60 1.31 3.81
C TYR A 104 6.22 0.78 2.52
N ASP A 105 7.12 -0.17 2.64
CA ASP A 105 7.76 -0.88 1.53
C ASP A 105 6.90 -2.09 1.14
N GLN A 106 6.29 -2.02 -0.03
CA GLN A 106 5.29 -2.97 -0.52
C GLN A 106 5.82 -3.74 -1.72
N SER A 107 5.51 -5.03 -1.77
CA SER A 107 5.78 -5.87 -2.93
C SER A 107 4.68 -6.89 -3.16
N SER A 108 4.48 -7.29 -4.41
CA SER A 108 3.59 -8.38 -4.78
C SER A 108 4.41 -9.53 -5.37
N PRO A 109 4.75 -10.55 -4.58
CA PRO A 109 5.54 -11.68 -5.06
C PRO A 109 4.79 -12.60 -6.01
N SER A 110 3.45 -12.57 -5.99
CA SER A 110 2.62 -13.44 -6.82
C SER A 110 1.30 -12.78 -7.18
N ALA A 111 0.96 -12.85 -8.48
CA ALA A 111 -0.35 -12.47 -9.00
C ALA A 111 -0.73 -13.49 -10.06
N SER A 112 -1.67 -14.40 -9.76
CA SER A 112 -2.08 -15.48 -10.61
C SER A 112 -3.50 -15.96 -10.29
N GLY A 113 -4.24 -16.42 -11.29
CA GLY A 113 -5.58 -16.98 -11.10
C GLY A 113 -6.61 -16.01 -10.52
N GLY A 114 -6.47 -14.72 -10.77
CA GLY A 114 -7.34 -13.69 -10.20
C GLY A 114 -7.07 -13.39 -8.72
N ARG A 115 -5.96 -13.89 -8.18
CA ARG A 115 -5.49 -13.61 -6.82
C ARG A 115 -4.13 -12.94 -6.85
N ALA A 116 -3.89 -12.03 -5.92
CA ALA A 116 -2.60 -11.39 -5.71
C ALA A 116 -2.20 -11.53 -4.24
N LEU A 117 -1.02 -12.04 -4.01
CA LEU A 117 -0.39 -11.99 -2.70
C LEU A 117 0.45 -10.72 -2.63
N THR A 118 0.24 -9.93 -1.61
CA THR A 118 0.99 -8.72 -1.34
C THR A 118 1.61 -8.79 0.05
N GLN A 119 2.80 -8.23 0.16
CA GLN A 119 3.49 -8.13 1.44
C GLN A 119 4.07 -6.74 1.61
N GLY A 120 4.20 -6.32 2.86
CA GLY A 120 4.78 -5.03 3.19
C GLY A 120 5.55 -5.05 4.48
N LYS A 121 6.50 -4.14 4.56
CA LYS A 121 7.28 -3.84 5.77
C LYS A 121 7.15 -2.37 6.07
N ILE A 122 6.94 -2.03 7.34
CA ILE A 122 6.74 -0.66 7.77
C ILE A 122 7.90 -0.25 8.66
N PHE A 123 8.52 0.88 8.32
CA PHE A 123 9.72 1.41 8.97
C PHE A 123 9.47 2.83 9.48
N THR A 124 10.15 3.17 10.58
CA THR A 124 10.30 4.56 11.01
C THR A 124 11.25 5.32 10.08
N GLN A 125 11.32 6.65 10.22
CA GLN A 125 12.27 7.49 9.48
C GLN A 125 13.74 7.12 9.77
N THR A 126 14.03 6.54 10.93
CA THR A 126 15.37 6.07 11.31
C THR A 126 15.70 4.67 10.79
N GLY A 127 14.76 4.02 10.10
CA GLY A 127 14.96 2.72 9.48
C GLY A 127 14.65 1.51 10.37
N GLU A 128 14.02 1.70 11.53
CA GLU A 128 13.56 0.60 12.37
C GLU A 128 12.27 -0.01 11.84
N MET A 129 12.26 -1.32 11.63
CA MET A 129 11.05 -2.03 11.21
C MET A 129 10.10 -2.18 12.41
N VAL A 130 8.89 -1.63 12.27
CA VAL A 130 7.87 -1.62 13.32
C VAL A 130 6.75 -2.62 13.08
N ALA A 131 6.47 -2.95 11.82
CA ALA A 131 5.45 -3.93 11.47
C ALA A 131 5.75 -4.63 10.14
N ALA A 132 5.22 -5.84 10.01
CA ALA A 132 5.13 -6.57 8.75
C ALA A 132 3.67 -6.85 8.43
N VAL A 133 3.34 -6.88 7.14
CA VAL A 133 1.97 -7.05 6.64
C VAL A 133 1.96 -8.08 5.54
N MET A 134 0.93 -8.92 5.50
CA MET A 134 0.67 -9.83 4.40
C MET A 134 -0.81 -9.85 4.09
N GLN A 135 -1.16 -9.83 2.80
CA GLN A 135 -2.54 -9.75 2.35
C GLN A 135 -2.72 -10.51 1.05
N GLU A 136 -3.78 -11.29 0.96
CA GLU A 136 -4.27 -11.85 -0.28
C GLU A 136 -5.48 -11.07 -0.75
N GLY A 137 -5.53 -10.75 -2.04
CA GLY A 137 -6.64 -10.05 -2.66
C GLY A 137 -7.12 -10.72 -3.93
N LEU A 138 -8.40 -10.53 -4.25
CA LEU A 138 -8.97 -10.86 -5.55
C LEU A 138 -8.75 -9.70 -6.51
N THR A 139 -8.31 -10.03 -7.73
CA THR A 139 -8.18 -9.07 -8.82
C THR A 139 -8.94 -9.61 -10.03
N ARG A 140 -9.98 -8.89 -10.46
CA ARG A 140 -10.82 -9.31 -11.60
C ARG A 140 -11.03 -8.13 -12.54
N PHE A 141 -11.22 -8.42 -13.81
CA PHE A 141 -11.68 -7.40 -14.75
C PHE A 141 -13.12 -7.00 -14.46
N ALA A 142 -13.41 -5.72 -14.54
CA ALA A 142 -14.77 -5.21 -14.44
C ALA A 142 -15.67 -5.88 -15.49
N ARG A 143 -16.95 -6.09 -15.13
CA ARG A 143 -17.93 -6.69 -16.06
C ARG A 143 -18.01 -5.87 -17.33
N GLY A 144 -17.89 -6.52 -18.50
CA GLY A 144 -17.93 -5.88 -19.82
C GLY A 144 -16.57 -5.52 -20.41
N TYR A 145 -15.47 -5.69 -19.67
CA TYR A 145 -14.13 -5.53 -20.24
C TYR A 145 -13.71 -6.80 -21.00
N HIS A 146 -13.65 -6.72 -22.31
CA HIS A 146 -13.10 -7.77 -23.18
C HIS A 146 -11.68 -7.37 -23.57
N ARG A 147 -10.68 -8.06 -23.02
CA ARG A 147 -9.29 -7.92 -23.47
C ARG A 147 -9.24 -8.37 -24.93
N GLN A 148 -9.00 -7.45 -25.86
CA GLN A 148 -8.70 -7.81 -27.25
C GLN A 148 -7.43 -8.66 -27.23
N LYS A 149 -7.56 -9.90 -27.65
CA LYS A 149 -6.40 -10.80 -27.85
C LYS A 149 -5.60 -10.21 -29.00
N GLN A 150 -4.46 -9.62 -28.70
CA GLN A 150 -3.39 -9.41 -29.67
C GLN A 150 -2.57 -10.68 -29.80
#